data_21ed3ce0f04fc8cfb280d18187a599ce
#
_entry.id   21ed3ce0f04fc8cfb280d18187a599ce
#
_cell.length_a   1.000
_cell.length_b   1.000
_cell.length_c   1.000
_cell.angle_alpha   90.00
_cell.angle_beta   90.00
_cell.angle_gamma   90.00
#
_symmetry.space_group_name_H-M   'P 1'
#
loop_
_entity.id
_entity.type
_entity.pdbx_description
1 polymer ?
#
loop_
_entity_poly.entity_id
_entity_poly.type
_entity_poly.pdbx_seq_one_letter_code
_entity_poly.pdbx_strand_id
1 'polypeptide(L)'
;DGTNVRRPNISIYSQEEREVTVSFDQPELLTVTIPEYQGDWKVTADAEGRLTDASGETYDFLFYESVSEAFYFETEEGWRIPAEEREERLEQILTGLGFQGREITDFTEFWTEKLDPDTDYLMYPQGTERVDLAMPVTITEEPECLERIWFVFTEDDGRSVEEPAGYELTRGGEGCRYYVLEWGGLVI
;
A
#
# COMPACT_ATOMS: atom_id res chain seq x y z
N ASP A 1 -1.43 -13.19 -18.19
CA ASP A 1 -2.66 -12.56 -17.67
C ASP A 1 -2.34 -11.83 -16.38
N GLY A 2 -2.51 -10.52 -16.38
CA GLY A 2 -2.21 -9.68 -15.23
C GLY A 2 -3.30 -9.74 -14.16
N THR A 3 -2.90 -9.53 -12.92
CA THR A 3 -3.80 -9.46 -11.77
C THR A 3 -4.01 -8.00 -11.38
N ASN A 4 -5.24 -7.65 -11.03
CA ASN A 4 -5.57 -6.29 -10.63
C ASN A 4 -5.06 -6.01 -9.21
N VAL A 5 -4.21 -4.99 -9.10
CA VAL A 5 -3.76 -4.46 -7.82
C VAL A 5 -4.73 -3.35 -7.42
N ARG A 6 -5.29 -3.49 -6.22
CA ARG A 6 -6.35 -2.60 -5.73
C ARG A 6 -5.86 -1.73 -4.60
N ARG A 7 -6.31 -0.48 -4.63
CA ARG A 7 -6.13 0.48 -3.54
C ARG A 7 -4.68 0.81 -3.15
N PRO A 8 -3.68 0.81 -4.03
CA PRO A 8 -2.42 1.40 -3.63
C PRO A 8 -2.62 2.89 -3.35
N ASN A 9 -2.31 3.28 -2.12
CA ASN A 9 -2.36 4.66 -1.65
C ASN A 9 -0.95 5.06 -1.28
N ILE A 10 -0.45 6.14 -1.87
CA ILE A 10 0.86 6.70 -1.55
C ILE A 10 0.65 7.89 -0.65
N SER A 11 1.01 7.75 0.63
CA SER A 11 0.98 8.84 1.61
C SER A 11 2.36 9.44 1.74
N ILE A 12 2.44 10.77 1.75
CA ILE A 12 3.71 11.50 1.81
C ILE A 12 3.64 12.49 2.96
N TYR A 13 4.62 12.41 3.86
CA TYR A 13 4.71 13.26 5.05
C TYR A 13 6.06 13.98 5.04
N SER A 14 6.05 15.28 5.19
CA SER A 14 7.27 16.06 5.28
C SER A 14 7.13 17.14 6.37
N GLN A 15 8.03 17.15 7.34
CA GLN A 15 8.00 18.14 8.42
C GLN A 15 8.15 19.55 7.88
N GLU A 16 8.96 19.72 6.85
CA GLU A 16 9.05 20.98 6.14
C GLU A 16 8.27 20.85 4.84
N GLU A 17 7.43 21.82 4.53
CA GLU A 17 6.67 21.84 3.28
C GLU A 17 7.62 21.57 2.12
N ARG A 18 7.27 20.60 1.28
CA ARG A 18 8.15 20.10 0.23
C ARG A 18 7.39 19.81 -1.05
N GLU A 19 7.92 20.23 -2.15
CA GLU A 19 7.42 19.86 -3.46
C GLU A 19 7.98 18.48 -3.82
N VAL A 20 7.08 17.56 -4.17
CA VAL A 20 7.43 16.17 -4.48
C VAL A 20 6.85 15.80 -5.83
N THR A 21 7.65 15.15 -6.67
CA THR A 21 7.20 14.60 -7.95
C THR A 21 7.26 13.10 -7.89
N VAL A 22 6.16 12.44 -8.21
CA VAL A 22 6.04 10.98 -8.25
C VAL A 22 5.80 10.56 -9.68
N SER A 23 6.61 9.65 -10.20
CA SER A 23 6.43 9.10 -11.54
C SER A 23 6.62 7.59 -11.55
N PHE A 24 5.88 6.90 -12.42
CA PHE A 24 5.96 5.45 -12.59
C PHE A 24 6.81 5.14 -13.83
N ASP A 25 7.69 4.16 -13.69
CA ASP A 25 8.56 3.73 -14.80
C ASP A 25 7.76 3.00 -15.90
N GLN A 26 6.64 2.36 -15.49
CA GLN A 26 5.78 1.61 -16.39
C GLN A 26 4.31 2.11 -16.28
N PRO A 27 4.05 3.36 -16.73
CA PRO A 27 2.71 3.95 -16.57
C PRO A 27 1.61 3.22 -17.35
N GLU A 28 1.97 2.42 -18.35
CA GLU A 28 1.03 1.59 -19.10
C GLU A 28 0.32 0.54 -18.22
N LEU A 29 0.86 0.24 -17.04
CA LEU A 29 0.24 -0.68 -16.08
C LEU A 29 -0.86 -0.03 -15.25
N LEU A 30 -0.93 1.30 -15.24
CA LEU A 30 -1.95 2.03 -14.47
C LEU A 30 -3.33 1.86 -15.09
N THR A 31 -4.33 1.61 -14.25
CA THR A 31 -5.73 1.48 -14.67
C THR A 31 -6.63 2.55 -14.08
N VAL A 32 -6.31 3.05 -12.88
CA VAL A 32 -7.02 4.14 -12.21
C VAL A 32 -5.99 5.03 -11.53
N THR A 33 -6.19 6.35 -11.61
CA THR A 33 -5.32 7.32 -10.91
C THR A 33 -6.15 8.48 -10.36
N ILE A 34 -5.89 8.88 -9.11
CA ILE A 34 -6.52 10.04 -8.48
C ILE A 34 -5.46 10.75 -7.63
N PRO A 35 -5.06 12.00 -7.95
CA PRO A 35 -5.46 12.79 -9.11
C PRO A 35 -5.04 12.15 -10.43
N GLU A 36 -5.58 12.66 -11.53
CA GLU A 36 -5.24 12.14 -12.85
C GLU A 36 -3.73 12.19 -13.10
N TYR A 37 -3.17 11.05 -13.50
CA TYR A 37 -1.75 10.92 -13.77
C TYR A 37 -1.47 11.29 -15.24
N GLN A 38 -0.67 12.31 -15.44
CA GLN A 38 -0.30 12.82 -16.78
C GLN A 38 1.22 12.84 -16.93
N GLY A 39 1.85 11.68 -16.79
CA GLY A 39 3.30 11.54 -16.87
C GLY A 39 4.00 11.69 -15.51
N ASP A 40 3.36 12.36 -14.58
CA ASP A 40 3.79 12.44 -13.19
C ASP A 40 2.67 12.99 -12.31
N TRP A 41 2.92 12.96 -10.99
CA TRP A 41 2.17 13.71 -10.00
C TRP A 41 3.12 14.72 -9.36
N LYS A 42 2.74 15.99 -9.35
CA LYS A 42 3.48 17.05 -8.65
C LYS A 42 2.62 17.60 -7.54
N VAL A 43 3.06 17.46 -6.32
CA VAL A 43 2.32 17.90 -5.14
C VAL A 43 3.25 18.52 -4.12
N THR A 44 2.69 19.39 -3.27
CA THR A 44 3.38 19.90 -2.08
C THR A 44 2.90 19.13 -0.89
N ALA A 45 3.81 18.49 -0.17
CA ALA A 45 3.50 17.69 1.02
C ALA A 45 3.81 18.47 2.29
N ASP A 46 2.97 18.31 3.31
CA ASP A 46 3.19 18.91 4.63
C ASP A 46 3.34 17.85 5.73
N ALA A 47 3.46 18.30 6.97
CA ALA A 47 3.71 17.41 8.11
C ALA A 47 2.49 16.53 8.46
N GLU A 48 1.29 16.98 8.10
CA GLU A 48 0.06 16.23 8.34
C GLU A 48 -0.27 15.25 7.22
N GLY A 49 0.56 15.22 6.16
CA GLY A 49 0.33 14.34 5.02
C GLY A 49 -0.63 14.92 3.99
N ARG A 50 -0.95 16.22 4.08
CA ARG A 50 -1.78 16.86 3.09
C ARG A 50 -0.96 17.13 1.83
N LEU A 51 -1.51 16.75 0.70
CA LEU A 51 -0.88 16.92 -0.61
C LEU A 51 -1.69 17.94 -1.40
N THR A 52 -1.01 18.99 -1.87
CA THR A 52 -1.67 20.07 -2.62
C THR A 52 -1.09 20.10 -4.03
N ASP A 53 -1.95 20.03 -5.05
CA ASP A 53 -1.53 20.10 -6.43
C ASP A 53 -1.41 21.56 -6.94
N ALA A 54 -0.99 21.73 -8.20
CA ALA A 54 -0.79 23.05 -8.80
C ALA A 54 -2.09 23.87 -8.90
N SER A 55 -3.25 23.22 -8.90
CA SER A 55 -4.56 23.90 -8.95
C SER A 55 -5.05 24.33 -7.55
N GLY A 56 -4.35 23.90 -6.49
CA GLY A 56 -4.75 24.16 -5.12
C GLY A 56 -5.67 23.11 -4.51
N GLU A 57 -5.97 22.03 -5.26
CA GLU A 57 -6.73 20.91 -4.72
C GLU A 57 -5.87 20.10 -3.76
N THR A 58 -6.51 19.57 -2.71
CA THR A 58 -5.83 18.82 -1.66
C THR A 58 -6.25 17.36 -1.64
N TYR A 59 -5.30 16.49 -1.28
CA TYR A 59 -5.48 15.05 -1.20
C TYR A 59 -4.81 14.54 0.06
N ASP A 60 -5.35 13.46 0.64
CA ASP A 60 -4.72 12.80 1.78
C ASP A 60 -3.66 11.79 1.33
N PHE A 61 -3.75 11.34 0.09
CA PHE A 61 -2.81 10.41 -0.53
C PHE A 61 -2.97 10.44 -2.05
N LEU A 62 -1.97 9.91 -2.74
CA LEU A 62 -2.06 9.68 -4.19
C LEU A 62 -2.56 8.25 -4.38
N PHE A 63 -3.65 8.13 -5.13
CA PHE A 63 -4.32 6.83 -5.32
C PHE A 63 -4.10 6.31 -6.73
N TYR A 64 -3.84 5.01 -6.84
CA TYR A 64 -3.84 4.36 -8.15
C TYR A 64 -4.31 2.92 -8.04
N GLU A 65 -4.65 2.34 -9.19
CA GLU A 65 -4.82 0.90 -9.37
C GLU A 65 -4.01 0.51 -10.61
N SER A 66 -3.57 -0.74 -10.65
CA SER A 66 -2.68 -1.21 -11.70
C SER A 66 -2.89 -2.68 -11.98
N VAL A 67 -2.16 -3.19 -12.97
CA VAL A 67 -2.13 -4.62 -13.30
C VAL A 67 -0.71 -5.13 -13.03
N SER A 68 -0.59 -6.29 -12.42
CA SER A 68 0.71 -6.89 -12.12
C SER A 68 0.68 -8.40 -12.37
N GLU A 69 1.84 -8.97 -12.64
CA GLU A 69 1.98 -10.42 -12.81
C GLU A 69 2.17 -11.10 -11.46
N ALA A 70 1.48 -12.23 -11.26
CA ALA A 70 1.50 -12.97 -9.99
C ALA A 70 2.89 -13.45 -9.60
N PHE A 71 3.78 -13.68 -10.58
CA PHE A 71 5.12 -14.21 -10.30
C PHE A 71 6.03 -13.27 -9.50
N TYR A 72 5.68 -11.99 -9.39
CA TYR A 72 6.44 -11.05 -8.56
C TYR A 72 6.29 -11.31 -7.07
N PHE A 73 5.25 -12.05 -6.66
CA PHE A 73 4.85 -12.12 -5.25
C PHE A 73 5.20 -13.46 -4.61
N GLU A 74 5.55 -13.41 -3.31
CA GLU A 74 5.79 -14.61 -2.53
C GLU A 74 4.51 -14.99 -1.76
N THR A 75 4.31 -16.28 -1.52
CA THR A 75 3.17 -16.81 -0.78
C THR A 75 3.63 -17.86 0.25
N GLU A 76 4.69 -17.55 0.99
CA GLU A 76 5.28 -18.46 1.98
C GLU A 76 4.93 -18.07 3.40
N GLU A 77 5.17 -16.82 3.78
CA GLU A 77 4.86 -16.31 5.11
C GLU A 77 3.63 -15.40 5.05
N GLY A 78 2.66 -15.68 5.88
CA GLY A 78 1.41 -14.92 5.86
C GLY A 78 0.52 -15.23 7.06
N TRP A 79 -0.66 -14.66 7.05
CA TRP A 79 -1.63 -14.81 8.12
C TRP A 79 -2.90 -15.47 7.60
N ARG A 80 -3.54 -16.27 8.45
CA ARG A 80 -4.88 -16.78 8.21
C ARG A 80 -5.91 -15.72 8.53
N ILE A 81 -6.83 -15.51 7.61
CA ILE A 81 -7.92 -14.54 7.76
C ILE A 81 -9.25 -15.27 7.62
N PRO A 82 -9.77 -15.83 8.73
CA PRO A 82 -11.07 -16.51 8.69
C PRO A 82 -12.18 -15.53 8.32
N ALA A 83 -13.13 -15.98 7.50
CA ALA A 83 -14.25 -15.14 7.06
C ALA A 83 -15.03 -14.54 8.23
N GLU A 84 -15.28 -15.34 9.26
CA GLU A 84 -16.05 -14.93 10.44
C GLU A 84 -15.35 -13.86 11.29
N GLU A 85 -14.03 -13.82 11.26
CA GLU A 85 -13.22 -12.92 12.09
C GLU A 85 -12.46 -11.90 11.25
N ARG A 86 -12.85 -11.71 10.01
CA ARG A 86 -12.06 -10.92 9.04
C ARG A 86 -11.70 -9.54 9.52
N GLU A 87 -12.68 -8.76 9.93
CA GLU A 87 -12.47 -7.38 10.34
C GLU A 87 -11.51 -7.29 11.53
N GLU A 88 -11.78 -8.07 12.58
CA GLU A 88 -10.92 -8.09 13.77
C GLU A 88 -9.51 -8.56 13.45
N ARG A 89 -9.40 -9.59 12.60
CA ARG A 89 -8.11 -10.17 12.25
C ARG A 89 -7.26 -9.18 11.44
N LEU A 90 -7.87 -8.51 10.47
CA LEU A 90 -7.19 -7.47 9.70
C LEU A 90 -6.71 -6.33 10.60
N GLU A 91 -7.56 -5.86 11.51
CA GLU A 91 -7.19 -4.80 12.45
C GLU A 91 -6.01 -5.21 13.33
N GLN A 92 -6.02 -6.43 13.87
CA GLN A 92 -4.92 -6.95 14.68
C GLN A 92 -3.60 -6.98 13.91
N ILE A 93 -3.63 -7.49 12.69
CA ILE A 93 -2.44 -7.63 11.86
C ILE A 93 -1.88 -6.26 11.52
N LEU A 94 -2.71 -5.36 11.04
CA LEU A 94 -2.27 -4.01 10.64
C LEU A 94 -1.73 -3.22 11.83
N THR A 95 -2.40 -3.31 12.98
CA THR A 95 -1.91 -2.66 14.21
C THR A 95 -0.54 -3.21 14.60
N GLY A 96 -0.39 -4.54 14.54
CA GLY A 96 0.89 -5.20 14.85
C GLY A 96 2.01 -4.82 13.89
N LEU A 97 1.69 -4.49 12.64
CA LEU A 97 2.67 -4.04 11.65
C LEU A 97 3.05 -2.56 11.81
N GLY A 98 2.28 -1.79 12.59
CA GLY A 98 2.56 -0.38 12.79
C GLY A 98 1.67 0.57 12.00
N PHE A 99 0.64 0.09 11.33
CA PHE A 99 -0.38 0.95 10.71
C PHE A 99 -1.16 1.69 11.80
N GLN A 100 -1.67 2.86 11.49
CA GLN A 100 -2.34 3.74 12.45
C GLN A 100 -3.60 4.39 11.89
N GLY A 101 -4.58 4.59 12.76
CA GLY A 101 -5.77 5.40 12.50
C GLY A 101 -6.50 5.03 11.20
N ARG A 102 -6.63 6.01 10.31
CA ARG A 102 -7.35 5.84 9.04
C ARG A 102 -6.74 4.79 8.11
N GLU A 103 -5.45 4.56 8.20
CA GLU A 103 -4.80 3.52 7.41
C GLU A 103 -5.44 2.17 7.67
N ILE A 104 -5.68 1.86 8.94
CA ILE A 104 -6.31 0.61 9.36
C ILE A 104 -7.78 0.56 8.92
N THR A 105 -8.52 1.62 9.19
CA THR A 105 -9.94 1.70 8.87
C THR A 105 -10.18 1.61 7.36
N ASP A 106 -9.45 2.41 6.58
CA ASP A 106 -9.58 2.44 5.13
C ASP A 106 -9.25 1.08 4.50
N PHE A 107 -8.18 0.45 4.95
CA PHE A 107 -7.79 -0.87 4.47
C PHE A 107 -8.84 -1.93 4.83
N THR A 108 -9.24 -1.96 6.09
CA THR A 108 -10.18 -2.97 6.60
C THR A 108 -11.55 -2.85 5.93
N GLU A 109 -12.07 -1.64 5.82
CA GLU A 109 -13.36 -1.41 5.15
C GLU A 109 -13.34 -1.84 3.69
N PHE A 110 -12.29 -1.45 2.96
CA PHE A 110 -12.18 -1.80 1.55
C PHE A 110 -12.10 -3.31 1.35
N TRP A 111 -11.19 -3.99 2.07
CA TRP A 111 -10.96 -5.42 1.84
C TRP A 111 -12.08 -6.30 2.41
N THR A 112 -12.74 -5.88 3.48
CA THR A 112 -13.92 -6.59 4.00
C THR A 112 -15.06 -6.57 2.97
N GLU A 113 -15.23 -5.47 2.27
CA GLU A 113 -16.22 -5.37 1.20
C GLU A 113 -15.80 -6.13 -0.06
N LYS A 114 -14.52 -6.06 -0.41
CA LYS A 114 -13.98 -6.62 -1.66
C LYS A 114 -13.85 -8.14 -1.64
N LEU A 115 -13.43 -8.72 -0.53
CA LEU A 115 -13.24 -10.16 -0.39
C LEU A 115 -14.59 -10.87 -0.27
N ASP A 116 -14.63 -12.13 -0.75
CA ASP A 116 -15.84 -12.94 -0.65
C ASP A 116 -16.16 -13.16 0.85
N PRO A 117 -17.40 -12.84 1.29
CA PRO A 117 -17.75 -12.90 2.70
C PRO A 117 -17.76 -14.31 3.29
N ASP A 118 -17.85 -15.33 2.45
CA ASP A 118 -17.94 -16.74 2.87
C ASP A 118 -16.64 -17.51 2.71
N THR A 119 -15.59 -16.86 2.21
CA THR A 119 -14.30 -17.49 1.92
C THR A 119 -13.25 -17.12 2.96
N ASP A 120 -12.57 -18.13 3.50
CA ASP A 120 -11.38 -17.90 4.33
C ASP A 120 -10.20 -17.62 3.41
N TYR A 121 -9.34 -16.67 3.80
CA TYR A 121 -8.17 -16.28 3.00
C TYR A 121 -6.88 -16.44 3.77
N LEU A 122 -5.80 -16.55 3.02
CA LEU A 122 -4.44 -16.32 3.50
C LEU A 122 -4.00 -14.95 2.99
N MET A 123 -3.29 -14.19 3.81
CA MET A 123 -2.80 -12.85 3.45
C MET A 123 -1.29 -12.82 3.60
N TYR A 124 -0.58 -12.52 2.51
CA TYR A 124 0.87 -12.52 2.45
C TYR A 124 1.41 -11.11 2.20
N PRO A 125 2.26 -10.57 3.09
CA PRO A 125 2.83 -9.24 2.89
C PRO A 125 3.93 -9.27 1.84
N GLN A 126 3.95 -8.25 0.99
CA GLN A 126 4.99 -8.01 0.01
C GLN A 126 5.66 -6.69 0.36
N GLY A 127 6.93 -6.75 0.74
CA GLY A 127 7.66 -5.56 1.16
C GLY A 127 8.12 -4.68 0.01
N THR A 128 8.79 -3.59 0.34
CA THR A 128 9.21 -2.54 -0.60
C THR A 128 9.96 -3.10 -1.80
N GLU A 129 10.89 -4.01 -1.58
CA GLU A 129 11.71 -4.57 -2.66
C GLU A 129 10.87 -5.28 -3.73
N ARG A 130 9.88 -6.07 -3.31
CA ARG A 130 8.99 -6.78 -4.23
C ARG A 130 8.01 -5.84 -4.93
N VAL A 131 7.47 -4.90 -4.20
CA VAL A 131 6.56 -3.90 -4.78
C VAL A 131 7.29 -3.06 -5.82
N ASP A 132 8.55 -2.69 -5.54
CA ASP A 132 9.39 -1.95 -6.49
C ASP A 132 9.63 -2.74 -7.78
N LEU A 133 9.76 -4.06 -7.71
CA LEU A 133 9.88 -4.90 -8.90
C LEU A 133 8.59 -4.94 -9.71
N ALA A 134 7.45 -5.04 -9.03
CA ALA A 134 6.14 -5.14 -9.67
C ALA A 134 5.67 -3.80 -10.26
N MET A 135 5.97 -2.70 -9.58
CA MET A 135 5.53 -1.36 -9.98
C MET A 135 6.61 -0.33 -9.62
N PRO A 136 7.67 -0.24 -10.44
CA PRO A 136 8.74 0.72 -10.17
C PRO A 136 8.25 2.15 -10.15
N VAL A 137 8.66 2.92 -9.15
CA VAL A 137 8.27 4.31 -8.94
C VAL A 137 9.50 5.15 -8.67
N THR A 138 9.48 6.39 -9.15
CA THR A 138 10.52 7.37 -8.89
C THR A 138 9.91 8.53 -8.12
N ILE A 139 10.48 8.87 -6.99
CA ILE A 139 10.04 9.98 -6.14
C ILE A 139 11.18 11.00 -6.05
N THR A 140 10.95 12.18 -6.55
CA THR A 140 11.89 13.31 -6.51
C THR A 140 11.33 14.36 -5.56
N GLU A 141 11.96 14.75 -4.55
CA GLU A 141 13.22 14.35 -3.96
C GLU A 141 13.11 12.99 -3.25
N GLU A 142 14.23 12.30 -3.10
CA GLU A 142 14.26 11.00 -2.46
C GLU A 142 13.88 11.10 -0.97
N PRO A 143 12.87 10.35 -0.51
CA PRO A 143 12.48 10.39 0.91
C PRO A 143 13.55 9.75 1.81
N GLU A 144 13.60 10.21 3.05
CA GLU A 144 14.49 9.65 4.05
C GLU A 144 14.10 8.21 4.40
N CYS A 145 12.79 7.93 4.41
CA CYS A 145 12.25 6.59 4.64
C CYS A 145 11.14 6.31 3.65
N LEU A 146 11.17 5.12 3.07
CA LEU A 146 10.16 4.68 2.11
C LEU A 146 9.73 3.25 2.47
N GLU A 147 8.45 3.07 2.68
CA GLU A 147 7.85 1.75 2.86
C GLU A 147 6.75 1.55 1.83
N ARG A 148 6.84 0.45 1.09
CA ARG A 148 5.78 0.02 0.18
C ARG A 148 5.39 -1.39 0.59
N ILE A 149 4.11 -1.60 0.88
CA ILE A 149 3.62 -2.92 1.26
C ILE A 149 2.32 -3.22 0.51
N TRP A 150 2.31 -4.33 -0.20
CA TRP A 150 1.09 -4.86 -0.79
C TRP A 150 0.78 -6.20 -0.12
N PHE A 151 -0.50 -6.49 0.06
CA PHE A 151 -0.94 -7.75 0.63
C PHE A 151 -1.55 -8.62 -0.47
N VAL A 152 -1.05 -9.83 -0.60
CA VAL A 152 -1.60 -10.82 -1.52
C VAL A 152 -2.58 -11.70 -0.77
N PHE A 153 -3.82 -11.78 -1.27
CA PHE A 153 -4.85 -12.65 -0.71
C PHE A 153 -5.03 -13.86 -1.61
N THR A 154 -5.01 -15.05 -1.01
CA THR A 154 -5.33 -16.30 -1.69
C THR A 154 -6.39 -17.03 -0.88
N GLU A 155 -7.19 -17.88 -1.52
CA GLU A 155 -8.13 -18.72 -0.76
C GLU A 155 -7.35 -19.65 0.17
N ASP A 156 -7.84 -19.81 1.39
CA ASP A 156 -7.23 -20.71 2.38
C ASP A 156 -7.56 -22.15 2.00
N ASP A 157 -6.54 -22.89 1.54
CA ASP A 157 -6.67 -24.29 1.17
C ASP A 157 -6.28 -25.26 2.31
N GLY A 158 -6.12 -24.74 3.53
CA GLY A 158 -5.75 -25.50 4.70
C GLY A 158 -4.26 -25.75 4.86
N ARG A 159 -3.42 -25.17 3.97
CA ARG A 159 -1.96 -25.31 4.09
C ARG A 159 -1.43 -24.73 5.39
N SER A 160 -0.31 -25.25 5.84
CA SER A 160 0.41 -24.65 6.96
C SER A 160 1.13 -23.40 6.47
N VAL A 161 0.98 -22.28 7.20
CA VAL A 161 1.70 -21.05 6.92
C VAL A 161 2.37 -20.56 8.21
N GLU A 162 3.56 -20.01 8.07
CA GLU A 162 4.24 -19.35 9.18
C GLU A 162 3.88 -17.87 9.13
N GLU A 163 3.57 -17.30 10.29
CA GLU A 163 3.32 -15.87 10.37
C GLU A 163 4.64 -15.11 10.25
N PRO A 164 4.68 -13.99 9.51
CA PRO A 164 5.89 -13.19 9.39
C PRO A 164 6.34 -12.70 10.75
N ALA A 165 7.60 -12.94 11.09
CA ALA A 165 8.18 -12.51 12.35
C ALA A 165 9.02 -11.25 12.15
N GLY A 166 8.88 -10.28 13.06
CA GLY A 166 9.69 -9.07 13.04
C GLY A 166 9.41 -8.11 11.90
N TYR A 167 8.30 -8.28 11.21
CA TYR A 167 7.88 -7.35 10.17
C TYR A 167 7.21 -6.16 10.81
N GLU A 168 7.81 -4.99 10.68
CA GLU A 168 7.29 -3.77 11.27
C GLU A 168 7.59 -2.59 10.33
N LEU A 169 6.60 -1.72 10.14
CA LEU A 169 6.75 -0.57 9.26
C LEU A 169 7.66 0.49 9.89
N THR A 170 8.54 1.05 9.07
CA THR A 170 9.32 2.22 9.44
C THR A 170 8.46 3.46 9.25
N ARG A 171 8.14 4.13 10.33
CA ARG A 171 7.32 5.34 10.29
C ARG A 171 8.12 6.57 10.70
N GLY A 172 7.51 7.72 10.52
CA GLY A 172 8.13 9.00 10.86
C GLY A 172 8.59 9.08 12.31
N GLY A 173 9.70 9.75 12.52
CA GLY A 173 10.36 9.90 13.80
C GLY A 173 11.75 10.44 13.59
N GLU A 174 12.66 10.21 14.54
CA GLU A 174 14.07 10.62 14.39
C GLU A 174 14.66 9.94 13.16
N GLY A 175 15.15 10.74 12.20
CA GLY A 175 15.73 10.25 10.96
C GLY A 175 14.72 10.04 9.83
N CYS A 176 13.44 10.20 10.07
CA CYS A 176 12.39 10.06 9.05
C CYS A 176 11.48 11.27 9.05
N ARG A 177 12.04 12.45 8.77
CA ARG A 177 11.28 13.72 8.70
C ARG A 177 10.51 13.87 7.40
N TYR A 178 10.97 13.17 6.37
CA TYR A 178 10.33 13.09 5.07
C TYR A 178 10.22 11.60 4.74
N TYR A 179 9.00 11.08 4.79
CA TYR A 179 8.78 9.66 4.55
C TYR A 179 7.55 9.41 3.69
N VAL A 180 7.59 8.29 3.01
CA VAL A 180 6.53 7.84 2.12
C VAL A 180 6.08 6.46 2.55
N LEU A 181 4.77 6.28 2.65
CA LEU A 181 4.15 5.00 2.95
C LEU A 181 3.11 4.68 1.87
N GLU A 182 3.28 3.54 1.22
CA GLU A 182 2.30 3.03 0.28
C GLU A 182 1.77 1.70 0.80
N TRP A 183 0.46 1.49 0.70
CA TRP A 183 -0.13 0.18 0.94
C TRP A 183 -1.20 -0.10 -0.11
N GLY A 184 -1.40 -1.39 -0.38
CA GLY A 184 -2.37 -1.86 -1.34
C GLY A 184 -2.52 -3.37 -1.24
N GLY A 185 -3.21 -3.99 -2.19
CA GLY A 185 -3.37 -5.43 -2.17
C GLY A 185 -3.91 -5.99 -3.48
N LEU A 186 -3.95 -7.30 -3.56
CA LEU A 186 -4.49 -8.02 -4.71
C LEU A 186 -4.92 -9.42 -4.29
N VAL A 187 -5.85 -9.97 -5.07
CA VAL A 187 -6.32 -11.35 -4.91
C VAL A 187 -5.79 -12.17 -6.08
N ILE A 188 -5.16 -13.28 -5.80
CA ILE A 188 -4.67 -14.21 -6.85
C ILE A 188 -5.18 -15.63 -6.66
#